data_cc8098f5b766df967569f010fbbf9f18
#
_entry.id   cc8098f5b766df967569f010fbbf9f18
#
_cell.length_a   1.000
_cell.length_b   1.000
_cell.length_c   1.000
_cell.angle_alpha   90.00
_cell.angle_beta   90.00
_cell.angle_gamma   90.00
#
_symmetry.space_group_name_H-M   'P 1'
#
loop_
_entity.id
_entity.type
_entity.pdbx_description
1 polymer ?
#
loop_
_entity_poly.entity_id
_entity_poly.type
_entity_poly.pdbx_seq_one_letter_code
_entity_poly.pdbx_strand_id
1 'polypeptide(L)'
;MTNIFTCLTNNNNKSSKYFVILDIVGLGVSHISSASQDYPNISSLLGNDGEYGYMKPVFPSVTCSVQASILTGKYPKEHGIISNGFFDRENLQTLFWEQSTNLVQAEKIWDTIKAKNDVLKTALLFWQNSMYSNNDYVVTPRPIHLENGQMDMWCYSKPVNYYEEISKEIGGFNLMNYWGPFSSIKSSEWITKSVQYTIKNHRPNLLYAYFPQLDYTAQKFGYSSPQVTDDLKQIDNCVGNIIEKVKEAGIFDETHFLLISEYGFNDVKNAIPINRILREKGLLQVRTINGKEYIDYEYSEAFAMVDHQVAHVYMNKSNKIDKQKIKIAIEDINGIDMVCDEKEKQNLHIDHARSGELIAIAEKDKWFSYYWWYDDQKIKNSNPDDTKNNEIEKAPSFTKTVDIHRKPGYDPLDLFIDPKRKCISTDTSLIRGSHGRPFSIESGEGLSAFVSNKKIEHIDKEIFDGHPVINCLDIFEIVRKNFV
;
A
#
# COMPACT_ATOMS: atom_id res chain seq x y z
N MET A 1 37.49 -55.83 5.21
CA MET A 1 36.05 -55.56 5.47
C MET A 1 35.97 -54.16 6.07
N THR A 2 35.75 -53.18 5.23
CA THR A 2 35.69 -51.78 5.63
C THR A 2 34.27 -51.31 5.31
N ASN A 3 33.45 -51.16 6.34
CA ASN A 3 32.06 -50.64 6.24
C ASN A 3 32.13 -49.15 5.96
N ILE A 4 31.71 -48.76 4.78
CA ILE A 4 31.42 -47.37 4.41
C ILE A 4 29.95 -47.12 4.78
N PHE A 5 29.70 -46.41 5.91
CA PHE A 5 28.42 -45.83 6.21
C PHE A 5 28.22 -44.63 5.28
N THR A 6 27.44 -44.81 4.22
CA THR A 6 26.91 -43.71 3.44
C THR A 6 25.80 -43.03 4.25
N CYS A 7 26.09 -41.89 4.82
CA CYS A 7 25.09 -41.02 5.41
C CYS A 7 24.20 -40.46 4.27
N LEU A 8 23.07 -41.09 4.01
CA LEU A 8 22.04 -40.54 3.15
C LEU A 8 21.38 -39.39 3.90
N THR A 9 21.80 -38.19 3.64
CA THR A 9 21.02 -37.00 3.98
C THR A 9 19.75 -37.04 3.14
N ASN A 10 18.66 -37.42 3.75
CA ASN A 10 17.32 -37.27 3.18
C ASN A 10 17.02 -35.76 3.10
N ASN A 11 17.37 -35.15 2.00
CA ASN A 11 16.83 -33.84 1.60
C ASN A 11 15.39 -34.07 1.15
N ASN A 12 14.47 -34.25 2.10
CA ASN A 12 13.04 -34.22 1.87
C ASN A 12 12.58 -32.76 1.83
N ASN A 13 13.02 -31.97 0.85
CA ASN A 13 12.37 -30.71 0.50
C ASN A 13 11.05 -31.04 -0.23
N LYS A 14 10.03 -31.48 0.52
CA LYS A 14 8.66 -31.57 0.00
C LYS A 14 8.17 -30.15 -0.23
N SER A 15 7.83 -29.78 -1.48
CA SER A 15 7.11 -28.56 -1.80
C SER A 15 5.87 -28.46 -0.91
N SER A 16 5.56 -27.27 -0.41
CA SER A 16 4.37 -27.06 0.40
C SER A 16 3.13 -27.14 -0.49
N LYS A 17 2.10 -27.82 0.01
CA LYS A 17 0.84 -27.95 -0.72
C LYS A 17 -0.01 -26.67 -0.66
N TYR A 18 0.21 -25.89 0.40
CA TYR A 18 -0.48 -24.64 0.68
C TYR A 18 0.53 -23.53 0.93
N PHE A 19 0.22 -22.34 0.46
CA PHE A 19 1.00 -21.13 0.68
C PHE A 19 0.08 -20.01 1.17
N VAL A 20 0.35 -19.46 2.35
CA VAL A 20 -0.43 -18.38 2.97
C VAL A 20 0.48 -17.17 3.14
N ILE A 21 0.17 -16.09 2.42
CA ILE A 21 0.89 -14.83 2.46
C ILE A 21 0.03 -13.79 3.17
N LEU A 22 0.52 -13.27 4.29
CA LEU A 22 -0.12 -12.23 5.08
C LEU A 22 0.71 -10.95 4.96
N ASP A 23 0.18 -9.97 4.29
CA ASP A 23 0.80 -8.66 4.13
C ASP A 23 0.39 -7.76 5.30
N ILE A 24 1.32 -7.56 6.23
CA ILE A 24 1.15 -6.77 7.45
C ILE A 24 1.92 -5.46 7.27
N VAL A 25 1.24 -4.46 6.72
CA VAL A 25 1.87 -3.18 6.38
C VAL A 25 2.41 -2.48 7.63
N GLY A 26 3.67 -2.05 7.56
CA GLY A 26 4.33 -1.39 8.69
C GLY A 26 5.00 -2.36 9.68
N LEU A 27 5.01 -3.68 9.41
CA LEU A 27 5.81 -4.60 10.21
C LEU A 27 7.31 -4.38 9.92
N GLY A 28 8.11 -4.15 10.96
CA GLY A 28 9.56 -3.97 10.86
C GLY A 28 10.32 -5.09 11.56
N VAL A 29 11.58 -5.30 11.17
CA VAL A 29 12.46 -6.33 11.77
C VAL A 29 12.65 -6.11 13.26
N SER A 30 12.66 -4.85 13.73
CA SER A 30 12.73 -4.51 15.15
C SER A 30 11.56 -5.03 15.98
N HIS A 31 10.41 -5.29 15.35
CA HIS A 31 9.24 -5.88 16.00
C HIS A 31 9.32 -7.41 16.07
N ILE A 32 10.26 -8.04 15.33
CA ILE A 32 10.33 -9.49 15.19
C ILE A 32 11.55 -9.98 15.95
N SER A 33 11.33 -10.93 16.87
CA SER A 33 12.39 -11.66 17.53
C SER A 33 11.85 -13.02 17.94
N SER A 34 12.63 -14.09 17.77
CA SER A 34 12.28 -15.42 18.26
C SER A 34 12.13 -15.46 19.80
N ALA A 35 12.72 -14.49 20.48
CA ALA A 35 12.62 -14.31 21.93
C ALA A 35 11.53 -13.32 22.35
N SER A 36 10.78 -12.72 21.41
CA SER A 36 9.78 -11.71 21.74
C SER A 36 8.57 -12.35 22.43
N GLN A 37 8.34 -11.96 23.67
CA GLN A 37 7.11 -12.32 24.42
C GLN A 37 5.92 -11.44 24.01
N ASP A 38 6.19 -10.31 23.34
CA ASP A 38 5.15 -9.35 22.96
C ASP A 38 4.32 -9.80 21.74
N TYR A 39 4.92 -10.62 20.86
CA TYR A 39 4.29 -11.10 19.61
C TYR A 39 4.44 -12.62 19.47
N PRO A 40 3.83 -13.41 20.39
CA PRO A 40 4.08 -14.85 20.49
C PRO A 40 3.61 -15.63 19.26
N ASN A 41 2.57 -15.17 18.55
CA ASN A 41 2.02 -15.88 17.41
C ASN A 41 2.91 -15.72 16.16
N ILE A 42 3.36 -14.51 15.86
CA ILE A 42 4.34 -14.24 14.80
C ILE A 42 5.63 -14.99 15.11
N SER A 43 6.12 -14.90 16.34
CA SER A 43 7.35 -15.60 16.78
C SER A 43 7.23 -17.12 16.68
N SER A 44 6.04 -17.69 16.88
CA SER A 44 5.79 -19.14 16.79
C SER A 44 6.05 -19.70 15.38
N LEU A 45 5.95 -18.86 14.33
CA LEU A 45 6.25 -19.26 12.95
C LEU A 45 7.74 -19.54 12.75
N LEU A 46 8.61 -18.98 13.56
CA LEU A 46 10.06 -19.15 13.39
C LEU A 46 10.51 -20.57 13.75
N GLY A 47 9.93 -21.22 14.76
CA GLY A 47 10.21 -22.61 15.13
C GLY A 47 11.68 -23.01 14.98
N ASN A 48 11.92 -24.22 14.43
CA ASN A 48 13.27 -24.72 14.15
C ASN A 48 13.76 -24.39 12.73
N ASP A 49 12.84 -24.21 11.77
CA ASP A 49 13.14 -24.08 10.35
C ASP A 49 12.72 -22.73 9.77
N GLY A 50 12.15 -21.86 10.60
CA GLY A 50 11.73 -20.54 10.18
C GLY A 50 12.88 -19.55 10.06
N GLU A 51 12.65 -18.48 9.31
CA GLU A 51 13.57 -17.35 9.19
C GLU A 51 12.83 -16.03 9.10
N TYR A 52 13.50 -14.95 9.45
CA TYR A 52 13.00 -13.59 9.28
C TYR A 52 14.14 -12.66 8.90
N GLY A 53 13.79 -11.53 8.32
CA GLY A 53 14.77 -10.54 7.90
C GLY A 53 14.13 -9.35 7.23
N TYR A 54 14.95 -8.64 6.49
CA TYR A 54 14.54 -7.43 5.78
C TYR A 54 14.03 -7.76 4.37
N MET A 55 13.09 -6.93 3.91
CA MET A 55 12.64 -6.96 2.52
C MET A 55 12.83 -5.58 1.88
N LYS A 56 13.46 -5.56 0.68
CA LYS A 56 13.60 -4.37 -0.16
C LYS A 56 12.31 -4.14 -0.92
N PRO A 57 11.63 -3.01 -0.75
CA PRO A 57 10.52 -2.64 -1.62
C PRO A 57 11.01 -2.16 -2.99
N VAL A 58 10.08 -2.01 -3.94
CA VAL A 58 10.34 -1.22 -5.15
C VAL A 58 10.15 0.27 -4.88
N PHE A 59 10.58 1.11 -5.82
CA PHE A 59 10.27 2.54 -5.82
C PHE A 59 9.10 2.84 -6.79
N PRO A 60 8.12 3.66 -6.35
CA PRO A 60 7.93 4.16 -4.99
C PRO A 60 7.45 3.06 -4.04
N SER A 61 7.87 3.18 -2.77
CA SER A 61 7.48 2.24 -1.70
C SER A 61 6.08 2.57 -1.21
N VAL A 62 5.08 2.29 -2.06
CA VAL A 62 3.65 2.50 -1.79
C VAL A 62 2.85 1.25 -2.17
N THR A 63 1.71 1.08 -1.54
CA THR A 63 0.93 -0.17 -1.52
C THR A 63 0.73 -0.79 -2.91
N CYS A 64 0.11 -0.07 -3.86
CA CYS A 64 -0.21 -0.66 -5.16
C CYS A 64 1.04 -1.06 -5.95
N SER A 65 2.11 -0.25 -5.92
CA SER A 65 3.36 -0.55 -6.62
C SER A 65 4.05 -1.78 -6.04
N VAL A 66 4.14 -1.88 -4.71
CA VAL A 66 4.81 -3.01 -4.03
C VAL A 66 3.97 -4.27 -4.20
N GLN A 67 2.65 -4.22 -3.99
CA GLN A 67 1.79 -5.39 -4.17
C GLN A 67 1.79 -5.90 -5.62
N ALA A 68 1.77 -5.01 -6.62
CA ALA A 68 1.89 -5.42 -8.02
C ALA A 68 3.23 -6.08 -8.32
N SER A 69 4.32 -5.58 -7.72
CA SER A 69 5.66 -6.18 -7.85
C SER A 69 5.75 -7.55 -7.21
N ILE A 70 5.16 -7.75 -6.03
CA ILE A 70 5.04 -9.06 -5.36
C ILE A 70 4.29 -10.07 -6.24
N LEU A 71 3.19 -9.63 -6.86
CA LEU A 71 2.36 -10.51 -7.69
C LEU A 71 2.98 -10.87 -9.04
N THR A 72 3.90 -10.06 -9.55
CA THR A 72 4.42 -10.19 -10.92
C THR A 72 5.90 -10.55 -10.98
N GLY A 73 6.66 -10.34 -9.90
CA GLY A 73 8.12 -10.42 -9.91
C GLY A 73 8.78 -9.38 -10.82
N LYS A 74 8.09 -8.25 -11.07
CA LYS A 74 8.50 -7.20 -12.01
C LYS A 74 8.55 -5.85 -11.33
N TYR A 75 9.30 -4.91 -11.93
CA TYR A 75 9.35 -3.53 -11.48
C TYR A 75 8.18 -2.70 -12.04
N PRO A 76 7.87 -1.53 -11.43
CA PRO A 76 6.84 -0.61 -11.93
C PRO A 76 6.95 -0.24 -13.40
N LYS A 77 8.16 -0.14 -13.95
CA LYS A 77 8.38 0.09 -15.38
C LYS A 77 7.82 -1.01 -16.30
N GLU A 78 7.63 -2.23 -15.78
CA GLU A 78 7.16 -3.39 -16.55
C GLU A 78 5.67 -3.66 -16.31
N HIS A 79 5.19 -3.55 -15.06
CA HIS A 79 3.80 -3.84 -14.75
C HIS A 79 2.89 -2.59 -14.76
N GLY A 80 3.46 -1.39 -14.88
CA GLY A 80 2.71 -0.15 -15.08
C GLY A 80 1.95 0.41 -13.87
N ILE A 81 2.11 -0.18 -12.67
CA ILE A 81 1.56 0.37 -11.43
C ILE A 81 2.65 1.22 -10.79
N ILE A 82 2.62 2.51 -11.10
CA ILE A 82 3.70 3.45 -10.79
C ILE A 82 3.52 4.16 -9.45
N SER A 83 2.33 4.03 -8.83
CA SER A 83 1.92 4.63 -7.55
C SER A 83 0.57 4.03 -7.16
N ASN A 84 -0.06 4.51 -6.07
CA ASN A 84 -1.46 4.17 -5.74
C ASN A 84 -2.46 4.74 -6.76
N GLY A 85 -1.98 5.56 -7.67
CA GLY A 85 -2.74 6.13 -8.77
C GLY A 85 -1.84 6.67 -9.89
N PHE A 86 -2.46 7.16 -10.95
CA PHE A 86 -1.77 7.80 -12.07
C PHE A 86 -2.71 8.79 -12.80
N PHE A 87 -2.13 9.67 -13.59
CA PHE A 87 -2.88 10.58 -14.45
C PHE A 87 -3.12 9.92 -15.81
N ASP A 88 -4.39 9.78 -16.18
CA ASP A 88 -4.80 9.39 -17.52
C ASP A 88 -4.70 10.59 -18.43
N ARG A 89 -3.66 10.58 -19.28
CA ARG A 89 -3.36 11.68 -20.19
C ARG A 89 -4.37 11.82 -21.34
N GLU A 90 -5.07 10.75 -21.70
CA GLU A 90 -6.05 10.76 -22.77
C GLU A 90 -7.37 11.39 -22.32
N ASN A 91 -7.80 11.04 -21.11
CA ASN A 91 -9.04 11.54 -20.52
C ASN A 91 -8.84 12.76 -19.62
N LEU A 92 -7.60 13.21 -19.40
CA LEU A 92 -7.23 14.32 -18.50
C LEU A 92 -7.83 14.18 -17.12
N GLN A 93 -7.71 12.97 -16.52
CA GLN A 93 -8.22 12.71 -15.18
C GLN A 93 -7.23 11.93 -14.32
N THR A 94 -7.29 12.14 -13.02
CA THR A 94 -6.54 11.35 -12.05
C THR A 94 -7.34 10.09 -11.70
N LEU A 95 -6.67 8.94 -11.76
CA LEU A 95 -7.20 7.64 -11.36
C LEU A 95 -6.43 7.20 -10.10
N PHE A 96 -7.13 7.10 -8.98
CA PHE A 96 -6.52 6.75 -7.69
C PHE A 96 -7.28 5.59 -7.05
N TRP A 97 -6.57 4.59 -6.53
CA TRP A 97 -7.11 3.37 -5.90
C TRP A 97 -8.01 2.53 -6.83
N GLU A 98 -7.78 2.54 -8.12
CA GLU A 98 -8.50 1.71 -9.07
C GLU A 98 -8.14 0.23 -8.89
N GLN A 99 -9.17 -0.64 -8.76
CA GLN A 99 -9.00 -2.01 -8.31
C GLN A 99 -8.97 -3.07 -9.42
N SER A 100 -9.07 -2.68 -10.68
CA SER A 100 -9.05 -3.63 -11.80
C SER A 100 -7.68 -4.30 -11.97
N THR A 101 -7.62 -5.63 -12.01
CA THR A 101 -6.40 -6.38 -12.32
C THR A 101 -5.84 -6.09 -13.70
N ASN A 102 -6.69 -5.59 -14.63
CA ASN A 102 -6.26 -5.23 -15.98
C ASN A 102 -5.32 -4.01 -16.03
N LEU A 103 -5.23 -3.26 -14.94
CA LEU A 103 -4.25 -2.17 -14.82
C LEU A 103 -2.82 -2.68 -14.68
N VAL A 104 -2.65 -3.89 -14.15
CA VAL A 104 -1.34 -4.56 -14.00
C VAL A 104 -0.98 -5.22 -15.33
N GLN A 105 0.00 -4.67 -16.05
CA GLN A 105 0.34 -5.06 -17.41
C GLN A 105 1.22 -6.31 -17.53
N ALA A 106 1.77 -6.81 -16.40
CA ALA A 106 2.56 -8.04 -16.37
C ALA A 106 1.71 -9.26 -15.96
N GLU A 107 2.21 -10.46 -16.27
CA GLU A 107 1.63 -11.74 -15.84
C GLU A 107 1.70 -11.87 -14.31
N LYS A 108 0.63 -12.36 -13.68
CA LYS A 108 0.54 -12.53 -12.23
C LYS A 108 0.81 -13.97 -11.84
N ILE A 109 1.26 -14.20 -10.63
CA ILE A 109 1.67 -15.50 -10.11
C ILE A 109 0.58 -16.58 -10.26
N TRP A 110 -0.68 -16.24 -10.06
CA TRP A 110 -1.78 -17.20 -10.23
C TRP A 110 -1.99 -17.65 -11.68
N ASP A 111 -1.72 -16.78 -12.66
CA ASP A 111 -1.78 -17.15 -14.08
C ASP A 111 -0.65 -18.14 -14.40
N THR A 112 0.57 -17.86 -13.91
CA THR A 112 1.76 -18.72 -14.07
C THR A 112 1.56 -20.11 -13.46
N ILE A 113 1.10 -20.20 -12.19
CA ILE A 113 0.93 -21.51 -11.53
C ILE A 113 -0.24 -22.30 -12.10
N LYS A 114 -1.35 -21.66 -12.44
CA LYS A 114 -2.52 -22.32 -13.06
C LYS A 114 -2.24 -22.80 -14.48
N ALA A 115 -1.39 -22.12 -15.23
CA ALA A 115 -0.95 -22.60 -16.55
C ALA A 115 -0.20 -23.93 -16.47
N LYS A 116 0.40 -24.27 -15.32
CA LYS A 116 1.09 -25.54 -15.07
C LYS A 116 0.18 -26.58 -14.40
N ASN A 117 -0.73 -26.14 -13.55
CA ASN A 117 -1.66 -26.99 -12.84
C ASN A 117 -2.98 -26.23 -12.59
N ASP A 118 -3.97 -26.47 -13.45
CA ASP A 118 -5.27 -25.78 -13.46
C ASP A 118 -6.19 -26.17 -12.29
N VAL A 119 -5.87 -27.25 -11.55
CA VAL A 119 -6.64 -27.65 -10.36
C VAL A 119 -6.27 -26.83 -9.11
N LEU A 120 -5.17 -26.06 -9.15
CA LEU A 120 -4.76 -25.19 -8.04
C LEU A 120 -5.80 -24.08 -7.82
N LYS A 121 -6.23 -23.95 -6.56
CA LYS A 121 -7.15 -22.89 -6.13
C LYS A 121 -6.39 -21.73 -5.52
N THR A 122 -6.81 -20.52 -5.84
CA THR A 122 -6.16 -19.28 -5.41
C THR A 122 -7.16 -18.34 -4.79
N ALA A 123 -6.75 -17.59 -3.75
CA ALA A 123 -7.57 -16.63 -3.02
C ALA A 123 -6.83 -15.31 -2.81
N LEU A 124 -7.49 -14.18 -3.07
CA LEU A 124 -7.02 -12.83 -2.77
C LEU A 124 -8.04 -12.11 -1.90
N LEU A 125 -7.65 -11.74 -0.68
CA LEU A 125 -8.50 -11.08 0.29
C LEU A 125 -7.93 -9.70 0.59
N PHE A 126 -8.66 -8.65 0.18
CA PHE A 126 -8.30 -7.23 0.35
C PHE A 126 -7.03 -6.78 -0.39
N TRP A 127 -6.44 -7.62 -1.22
CA TRP A 127 -5.28 -7.27 -2.03
C TRP A 127 -5.66 -6.27 -3.14
N GLN A 128 -4.78 -5.30 -3.40
CA GLN A 128 -5.02 -4.28 -4.41
C GLN A 128 -4.98 -4.86 -5.83
N ASN A 129 -5.66 -4.20 -6.77
CA ASN A 129 -5.78 -4.65 -8.16
C ASN A 129 -6.24 -6.11 -8.32
N SER A 130 -7.14 -6.56 -7.45
CA SER A 130 -7.63 -7.95 -7.43
C SER A 130 -8.93 -8.18 -8.21
N MET A 131 -9.71 -7.12 -8.48
CA MET A 131 -10.99 -7.23 -9.20
C MET A 131 -10.79 -7.74 -10.62
N TYR A 132 -11.70 -8.62 -11.04
CA TYR A 132 -11.70 -9.26 -12.38
C TYR A 132 -10.50 -10.19 -12.65
N SER A 133 -9.73 -10.54 -11.61
CA SER A 133 -8.61 -11.47 -11.74
C SER A 133 -9.05 -12.91 -11.99
N ASN A 134 -8.12 -13.74 -12.44
CA ASN A 134 -8.33 -15.19 -12.66
C ASN A 134 -8.20 -16.03 -11.38
N ASN A 135 -8.33 -15.39 -10.19
CA ASN A 135 -8.38 -16.10 -8.92
C ASN A 135 -9.75 -16.79 -8.73
N ASP A 136 -9.77 -17.85 -7.91
CA ASP A 136 -11.01 -18.58 -7.60
C ASP A 136 -11.84 -17.82 -6.57
N TYR A 137 -11.18 -17.22 -5.56
CA TYR A 137 -11.81 -16.49 -4.47
C TYR A 137 -11.22 -15.10 -4.34
N VAL A 138 -12.06 -14.08 -4.43
CA VAL A 138 -11.66 -12.67 -4.25
C VAL A 138 -12.67 -11.97 -3.38
N VAL A 139 -12.21 -11.18 -2.43
CA VAL A 139 -13.01 -10.18 -1.71
C VAL A 139 -12.19 -8.91 -1.58
N THR A 140 -12.75 -7.78 -2.01
CA THR A 140 -12.14 -6.46 -1.88
C THR A 140 -13.21 -5.38 -1.79
N PRO A 141 -12.99 -4.27 -1.03
CA PRO A 141 -13.96 -3.18 -0.95
C PRO A 141 -14.30 -2.61 -2.34
N ARG A 142 -15.58 -2.47 -2.61
CA ARG A 142 -16.12 -1.81 -3.80
C ARG A 142 -17.38 -1.04 -3.44
N PRO A 143 -17.26 0.14 -2.79
CA PRO A 143 -18.42 0.93 -2.43
C PRO A 143 -19.22 1.35 -3.67
N ILE A 144 -20.53 1.33 -3.56
CA ILE A 144 -21.47 1.70 -4.62
C ILE A 144 -22.09 3.05 -4.29
N HIS A 145 -21.93 4.04 -5.16
CA HIS A 145 -22.62 5.32 -5.04
C HIS A 145 -24.09 5.16 -5.41
N LEU A 146 -24.96 5.49 -4.46
CA LEU A 146 -26.41 5.42 -4.63
C LEU A 146 -26.95 6.73 -5.24
N GLU A 147 -28.15 6.66 -5.82
CA GLU A 147 -28.85 7.78 -6.46
C GLU A 147 -29.16 8.96 -5.52
N ASN A 148 -29.30 8.69 -4.22
CA ASN A 148 -29.53 9.70 -3.18
C ASN A 148 -28.22 10.34 -2.66
N GLY A 149 -27.06 10.03 -3.27
CA GLY A 149 -25.74 10.52 -2.87
C GLY A 149 -25.12 9.79 -1.68
N GLN A 150 -25.78 8.78 -1.14
CA GLN A 150 -25.21 7.87 -0.14
C GLN A 150 -24.29 6.84 -0.80
N MET A 151 -23.60 6.06 0.02
CA MET A 151 -22.69 5.02 -0.43
C MET A 151 -23.05 3.71 0.27
N ASP A 152 -23.29 2.66 -0.53
CA ASP A 152 -23.39 1.30 -0.03
C ASP A 152 -21.98 0.72 0.17
N MET A 153 -21.69 0.24 1.37
CA MET A 153 -20.38 -0.28 1.80
C MET A 153 -20.17 -1.73 1.33
N TRP A 154 -20.44 -1.98 0.05
CA TRP A 154 -20.36 -3.30 -0.55
C TRP A 154 -18.90 -3.72 -0.85
N CYS A 155 -18.67 -5.05 -0.90
CA CYS A 155 -17.42 -5.64 -1.37
C CYS A 155 -17.64 -6.40 -2.67
N TYR A 156 -16.79 -6.16 -3.67
CA TYR A 156 -16.68 -7.04 -4.83
C TYR A 156 -16.23 -8.43 -4.38
N SER A 157 -16.81 -9.46 -4.94
CA SER A 157 -16.39 -10.83 -4.70
C SER A 157 -16.40 -11.72 -5.95
N LYS A 158 -15.59 -12.75 -5.89
CA LYS A 158 -15.56 -13.87 -6.84
C LYS A 158 -15.40 -15.17 -6.03
N PRO A 159 -16.29 -16.19 -6.20
CA PRO A 159 -17.54 -16.16 -6.96
C PRO A 159 -18.51 -15.05 -6.58
N VAL A 160 -19.53 -14.81 -7.39
CA VAL A 160 -20.42 -13.65 -7.23
C VAL A 160 -21.09 -13.56 -5.85
N ASN A 161 -21.42 -14.67 -5.23
CA ASN A 161 -22.07 -14.73 -3.91
C ASN A 161 -21.08 -14.92 -2.74
N TYR A 162 -19.78 -14.86 -3.01
CA TYR A 162 -18.78 -15.22 -2.01
C TYR A 162 -18.74 -14.24 -0.82
N TYR A 163 -18.91 -12.94 -1.08
CA TYR A 163 -19.03 -11.93 -0.03
C TYR A 163 -20.27 -12.15 0.84
N GLU A 164 -21.41 -12.45 0.22
CA GLU A 164 -22.67 -12.73 0.91
C GLU A 164 -22.58 -14.01 1.76
N GLU A 165 -21.89 -15.05 1.27
CA GLU A 165 -21.65 -16.29 2.02
C GLU A 165 -20.79 -16.02 3.27
N ILE A 166 -19.70 -15.28 3.13
CA ILE A 166 -18.87 -14.84 4.26
C ILE A 166 -19.69 -14.00 5.23
N SER A 167 -20.43 -13.00 4.71
CA SER A 167 -21.20 -12.07 5.53
C SER A 167 -22.33 -12.74 6.34
N LYS A 168 -22.88 -13.85 5.86
CA LYS A 168 -23.86 -14.66 6.62
C LYS A 168 -23.24 -15.33 7.84
N GLU A 169 -21.97 -15.71 7.79
CA GLU A 169 -21.29 -16.38 8.90
C GLU A 169 -20.65 -15.39 9.88
N ILE A 170 -20.03 -14.31 9.39
CA ILE A 170 -19.22 -13.40 10.22
C ILE A 170 -19.74 -11.97 10.32
N GLY A 171 -20.85 -11.63 9.66
CA GLY A 171 -21.37 -10.27 9.53
C GLY A 171 -20.81 -9.50 8.35
N GLY A 172 -21.51 -8.46 7.90
CA GLY A 172 -21.06 -7.61 6.79
C GLY A 172 -19.80 -6.81 7.12
N PHE A 173 -19.00 -6.51 6.09
CA PHE A 173 -17.82 -5.66 6.23
C PHE A 173 -18.22 -4.20 6.41
N ASN A 174 -17.62 -3.52 7.39
CA ASN A 174 -17.81 -2.09 7.59
C ASN A 174 -16.58 -1.31 7.08
N LEU A 175 -16.71 -0.70 5.90
CA LEU A 175 -15.66 0.08 5.25
C LEU A 175 -15.18 1.26 6.12
N MET A 176 -16.02 1.82 6.99
CA MET A 176 -15.63 2.90 7.91
C MET A 176 -14.58 2.46 8.94
N ASN A 177 -14.50 1.15 9.24
CA ASN A 177 -13.44 0.60 10.07
C ASN A 177 -12.13 0.35 9.28
N TYR A 178 -12.22 0.34 7.95
CA TYR A 178 -11.08 0.03 7.08
C TYR A 178 -10.32 1.29 6.65
N TRP A 179 -11.02 2.35 6.28
CA TRP A 179 -10.40 3.61 5.89
C TRP A 179 -11.16 4.81 6.47
N GLY A 180 -10.40 5.86 6.78
CA GLY A 180 -10.94 7.12 7.29
C GLY A 180 -10.76 7.28 8.80
N PRO A 181 -11.41 8.28 9.39
CA PRO A 181 -11.16 8.67 10.78
C PRO A 181 -11.62 7.65 11.82
N PHE A 182 -12.44 6.69 11.42
CA PHE A 182 -12.93 5.59 12.27
C PHE A 182 -12.22 4.27 11.99
N SER A 183 -11.15 4.30 11.16
CA SER A 183 -10.33 3.11 10.91
C SER A 183 -9.83 2.50 12.24
N SER A 184 -9.89 1.18 12.32
CA SER A 184 -9.60 0.46 13.57
C SER A 184 -9.30 -1.01 13.28
N ILE A 185 -8.76 -1.71 14.28
CA ILE A 185 -8.45 -3.14 14.24
C ILE A 185 -9.64 -4.01 13.80
N LYS A 186 -10.89 -3.55 13.96
CA LYS A 186 -12.10 -4.27 13.54
C LYS A 186 -12.10 -4.67 12.07
N SER A 187 -11.47 -3.89 11.21
CA SER A 187 -11.29 -4.26 9.80
C SER A 187 -10.35 -5.46 9.64
N SER A 188 -9.21 -5.46 10.34
CA SER A 188 -8.26 -6.57 10.34
C SER A 188 -8.85 -7.83 11.00
N GLU A 189 -9.66 -7.69 12.04
CA GLU A 189 -10.41 -8.80 12.62
C GLU A 189 -11.41 -9.41 11.63
N TRP A 190 -12.11 -8.58 10.85
CA TRP A 190 -13.03 -9.06 9.81
C TRP A 190 -12.27 -9.78 8.70
N ILE A 191 -11.12 -9.22 8.25
CA ILE A 191 -10.24 -9.83 7.26
C ILE A 191 -9.75 -11.19 7.79
N THR A 192 -9.30 -11.25 9.05
CA THR A 192 -8.90 -12.51 9.71
C THR A 192 -10.00 -13.57 9.65
N LYS A 193 -11.23 -13.21 10.02
CA LYS A 193 -12.38 -14.13 9.94
C LYS A 193 -12.69 -14.56 8.51
N SER A 194 -12.53 -13.67 7.53
CA SER A 194 -12.71 -14.01 6.11
C SER A 194 -11.63 -15.00 5.62
N VAL A 195 -10.37 -14.84 6.06
CA VAL A 195 -9.29 -15.81 5.83
C VAL A 195 -9.63 -17.16 6.46
N GLN A 196 -10.07 -17.17 7.72
CA GLN A 196 -10.49 -18.40 8.41
C GLN A 196 -11.64 -19.10 7.71
N TYR A 197 -12.65 -18.34 7.24
CA TYR A 197 -13.76 -18.87 6.44
C TYR A 197 -13.26 -19.53 5.15
N THR A 198 -12.35 -18.84 4.45
CA THR A 198 -11.76 -19.31 3.19
C THR A 198 -10.99 -20.62 3.38
N ILE A 199 -10.16 -20.69 4.42
CA ILE A 199 -9.39 -21.90 4.76
C ILE A 199 -10.32 -23.05 5.11
N LYS A 200 -11.30 -22.82 5.97
CA LYS A 200 -12.27 -23.84 6.44
C LYS A 200 -13.06 -24.44 5.29
N ASN A 201 -13.59 -23.60 4.39
CA ASN A 201 -14.59 -24.03 3.41
C ASN A 201 -13.98 -24.34 2.03
N HIS A 202 -12.84 -23.75 1.66
CA HIS A 202 -12.32 -23.80 0.29
C HIS A 202 -10.89 -24.31 0.17
N ARG A 203 -10.06 -24.19 1.21
CA ARG A 203 -8.66 -24.67 1.26
C ARG A 203 -7.85 -24.29 0.01
N PRO A 204 -7.74 -23.00 -0.34
CA PRO A 204 -6.96 -22.60 -1.50
C PRO A 204 -5.49 -22.98 -1.34
N ASN A 205 -4.85 -23.36 -2.44
CA ASN A 205 -3.42 -23.70 -2.45
C ASN A 205 -2.56 -22.46 -2.24
N LEU A 206 -2.98 -21.31 -2.78
CA LEU A 206 -2.33 -20.01 -2.63
C LEU A 206 -3.35 -18.99 -2.09
N LEU A 207 -3.03 -18.35 -0.96
CA LEU A 207 -3.85 -17.33 -0.34
C LEU A 207 -3.01 -16.10 -0.03
N TYR A 208 -3.46 -14.94 -0.47
CA TYR A 208 -2.96 -13.62 -0.08
C TYR A 208 -4.01 -12.87 0.75
N ALA A 209 -3.61 -12.26 1.84
CA ALA A 209 -4.47 -11.38 2.64
C ALA A 209 -3.71 -10.12 3.10
N TYR A 210 -4.38 -8.96 3.06
CA TYR A 210 -3.80 -7.64 3.32
C TYR A 210 -4.32 -7.04 4.62
N PHE A 211 -3.42 -6.56 5.49
CA PHE A 211 -3.69 -6.01 6.81
C PHE A 211 -3.10 -4.60 6.95
N PRO A 212 -3.87 -3.53 6.73
CA PRO A 212 -3.36 -2.16 6.68
C PRO A 212 -3.25 -1.44 8.03
N GLN A 213 -3.70 -2.03 9.15
CA GLN A 213 -3.93 -1.31 10.41
C GLN A 213 -2.72 -0.52 10.92
N LEU A 214 -1.51 -1.11 10.89
CA LEU A 214 -0.31 -0.44 11.41
C LEU A 214 0.09 0.79 10.59
N ASP A 215 -0.20 0.79 9.28
CA ASP A 215 0.04 1.93 8.39
C ASP A 215 -0.71 3.17 8.88
N TYR A 216 -2.00 3.03 9.16
CA TYR A 216 -2.83 4.15 9.64
C TYR A 216 -2.35 4.69 10.98
N THR A 217 -1.96 3.80 11.88
CA THR A 217 -1.48 4.16 13.20
C THR A 217 -0.12 4.83 13.13
N ALA A 218 0.78 4.34 12.26
CA ALA A 218 2.07 4.97 12.03
C ALA A 218 1.92 6.38 11.43
N GLN A 219 1.01 6.57 10.48
CA GLN A 219 0.73 7.90 9.92
C GLN A 219 0.18 8.89 10.96
N LYS A 220 -0.67 8.42 11.87
CA LYS A 220 -1.30 9.27 12.91
C LYS A 220 -0.37 9.62 14.05
N PHE A 221 0.45 8.68 14.52
CA PHE A 221 1.19 8.80 15.78
C PHE A 221 2.70 8.73 15.64
N GLY A 222 3.22 8.40 14.45
CA GLY A 222 4.62 8.07 14.18
C GLY A 222 4.89 6.57 14.36
N TYR A 223 5.87 6.09 13.60
CA TYR A 223 6.17 4.65 13.53
C TYR A 223 6.65 4.06 14.87
N SER A 224 7.42 4.84 15.63
CA SER A 224 7.95 4.41 16.94
C SER A 224 6.99 4.63 18.11
N SER A 225 5.73 4.95 17.85
CA SER A 225 4.76 5.28 18.91
C SER A 225 4.26 4.03 19.66
N PRO A 226 3.89 4.16 20.94
CA PRO A 226 3.27 3.06 21.69
C PRO A 226 2.01 2.51 21.04
N GLN A 227 1.26 3.36 20.32
CA GLN A 227 0.04 2.97 19.61
C GLN A 227 0.32 1.95 18.49
N VAL A 228 1.45 2.05 17.80
CA VAL A 228 1.88 1.05 16.81
C VAL A 228 2.19 -0.28 17.50
N THR A 229 2.86 -0.25 18.64
CA THR A 229 3.13 -1.45 19.46
C THR A 229 1.83 -2.12 19.91
N ASP A 230 0.86 -1.35 20.38
CA ASP A 230 -0.43 -1.89 20.85
C ASP A 230 -1.25 -2.48 19.69
N ASP A 231 -1.26 -1.84 18.53
CA ASP A 231 -1.94 -2.37 17.34
C ASP A 231 -1.23 -3.63 16.82
N LEU A 232 0.10 -3.68 16.87
CA LEU A 232 0.83 -4.88 16.45
C LEU A 232 0.51 -6.09 17.35
N LYS A 233 0.28 -5.91 18.66
CA LYS A 233 -0.21 -6.98 19.53
C LYS A 233 -1.57 -7.52 19.10
N GLN A 234 -2.45 -6.63 18.62
CA GLN A 234 -3.75 -7.04 18.08
C GLN A 234 -3.62 -7.77 16.74
N ILE A 235 -2.71 -7.32 15.87
CA ILE A 235 -2.39 -8.01 14.62
C ILE A 235 -1.74 -9.38 14.90
N ASP A 236 -0.87 -9.49 15.89
CA ASP A 236 -0.31 -10.79 16.32
C ASP A 236 -1.42 -11.78 16.69
N ASN A 237 -2.46 -11.34 17.43
CA ASN A 237 -3.64 -12.17 17.70
C ASN A 237 -4.39 -12.56 16.42
N CYS A 238 -4.50 -11.65 15.44
CA CYS A 238 -5.10 -11.97 14.13
C CYS A 238 -4.30 -13.08 13.42
N VAL A 239 -2.97 -12.98 13.41
CA VAL A 239 -2.07 -14.00 12.85
C VAL A 239 -2.24 -15.34 13.58
N GLY A 240 -2.28 -15.32 14.92
CA GLY A 240 -2.52 -16.51 15.74
C GLY A 240 -3.83 -17.22 15.40
N ASN A 241 -4.91 -16.46 15.24
CA ASN A 241 -6.21 -16.99 14.84
C ASN A 241 -6.19 -17.67 13.47
N ILE A 242 -5.40 -17.16 12.51
CA ILE A 242 -5.22 -17.79 11.20
C ILE A 242 -4.40 -19.07 11.33
N ILE A 243 -3.30 -19.05 12.09
CA ILE A 243 -2.46 -20.23 12.32
C ILE A 243 -3.29 -21.36 12.96
N GLU A 244 -4.07 -21.05 13.98
CA GLU A 244 -4.94 -22.05 14.62
C GLU A 244 -5.97 -22.61 13.65
N LYS A 245 -6.55 -21.79 12.77
CA LYS A 245 -7.49 -22.27 11.76
C LYS A 245 -6.82 -23.22 10.75
N VAL A 246 -5.58 -22.97 10.36
CA VAL A 246 -4.80 -23.86 9.48
C VAL A 246 -4.49 -25.19 10.19
N LYS A 247 -4.20 -25.16 11.52
CA LYS A 247 -4.02 -26.37 12.34
C LYS A 247 -5.32 -27.16 12.49
N GLU A 248 -6.45 -26.50 12.78
CA GLU A 248 -7.77 -27.12 12.82
C GLU A 248 -8.18 -27.80 11.49
N ALA A 249 -7.77 -27.19 10.37
CA ALA A 249 -7.98 -27.77 9.03
C ALA A 249 -7.07 -28.99 8.73
N GLY A 250 -6.10 -29.28 9.63
CA GLY A 250 -5.15 -30.40 9.48
C GLY A 250 -4.13 -30.20 8.36
N ILE A 251 -3.81 -28.97 7.97
CA ILE A 251 -2.93 -28.64 6.85
C ILE A 251 -1.67 -27.86 7.24
N PHE A 252 -1.43 -27.62 8.54
CA PHE A 252 -0.34 -26.77 9.02
C PHE A 252 1.04 -27.23 8.53
N ASP A 253 1.35 -28.52 8.64
CA ASP A 253 2.65 -29.07 8.27
C ASP A 253 2.92 -28.99 6.74
N GLU A 254 1.84 -28.95 5.95
CA GLU A 254 1.89 -28.78 4.49
C GLU A 254 1.78 -27.31 4.05
N THR A 255 1.72 -26.36 5.01
CA THR A 255 1.55 -24.92 4.73
C THR A 255 2.87 -24.18 4.87
N HIS A 256 3.22 -23.39 3.86
CA HIS A 256 4.23 -22.35 3.97
C HIS A 256 3.55 -21.03 4.32
N PHE A 257 3.83 -20.52 5.51
CA PHE A 257 3.44 -19.17 5.93
C PHE A 257 4.54 -18.18 5.57
N LEU A 258 4.16 -17.09 4.94
CA LEU A 258 5.04 -15.95 4.67
C LEU A 258 4.32 -14.66 5.07
N LEU A 259 4.76 -14.05 6.17
CA LEU A 259 4.36 -12.70 6.54
C LEU A 259 5.31 -11.73 5.86
N ILE A 260 4.78 -10.70 5.27
CA ILE A 260 5.55 -9.64 4.61
C ILE A 260 5.03 -8.26 5.03
N SER A 261 5.84 -7.25 4.80
CA SER A 261 5.43 -5.85 4.91
C SER A 261 5.89 -5.09 3.68
N GLU A 262 5.07 -4.18 3.20
CA GLU A 262 5.32 -3.50 1.92
C GLU A 262 6.50 -2.54 1.97
N TYR A 263 6.67 -1.82 3.07
CA TYR A 263 7.66 -0.74 3.20
C TYR A 263 7.98 -0.41 4.65
N GLY A 264 9.12 0.26 4.86
CA GLY A 264 9.46 0.93 6.11
C GLY A 264 8.92 2.36 6.17
N PHE A 265 8.80 2.91 7.36
CA PHE A 265 8.29 4.24 7.64
C PHE A 265 9.37 5.23 7.98
N ASN A 266 9.11 6.51 7.67
CA ASN A 266 9.83 7.66 8.19
C ASN A 266 8.90 8.48 9.09
N ASP A 267 9.43 8.99 10.20
CA ASP A 267 8.74 10.00 11.01
C ASP A 267 8.80 11.35 10.26
N VAL A 268 7.64 12.00 10.10
CA VAL A 268 7.52 13.24 9.35
C VAL A 268 6.94 14.38 10.19
N LYS A 269 7.25 15.62 9.80
CA LYS A 269 6.85 16.82 10.55
C LYS A 269 6.07 17.83 9.72
N ASN A 270 6.42 17.98 8.44
CA ASN A 270 5.90 19.06 7.60
C ASN A 270 5.50 18.53 6.21
N ALA A 271 4.39 19.07 5.72
CA ALA A 271 3.93 18.82 4.36
C ALA A 271 4.53 19.83 3.37
N ILE A 272 4.84 19.35 2.17
CA ILE A 272 5.19 20.18 1.01
C ILE A 272 3.92 20.31 0.15
N PRO A 273 3.26 21.48 0.10
CA PRO A 273 2.09 21.68 -0.75
C PRO A 273 2.51 21.98 -2.20
N ILE A 274 3.07 20.96 -2.86
CA ILE A 274 3.75 21.09 -4.16
C ILE A 274 2.86 21.78 -5.22
N ASN A 275 1.57 21.44 -5.30
CA ASN A 275 0.66 22.05 -6.27
C ASN A 275 0.39 23.53 -6.00
N ARG A 276 0.38 23.96 -4.73
CA ARG A 276 0.29 25.38 -4.36
C ARG A 276 1.52 26.13 -4.84
N ILE A 277 2.70 25.55 -4.65
CA ILE A 277 3.97 26.16 -5.07
C ILE A 277 4.06 26.23 -6.60
N LEU A 278 3.65 25.18 -7.31
CA LEU A 278 3.56 25.20 -8.77
C LEU A 278 2.59 26.29 -9.26
N ARG A 279 1.47 26.50 -8.56
CA ARG A 279 0.52 27.57 -8.85
C ARG A 279 1.13 28.97 -8.61
N GLU A 280 1.85 29.17 -7.53
CA GLU A 280 2.55 30.43 -7.21
C GLU A 280 3.60 30.78 -8.25
N LYS A 281 4.23 29.76 -8.84
CA LYS A 281 5.18 29.91 -9.96
C LYS A 281 4.50 30.07 -11.33
N GLY A 282 3.15 30.08 -11.39
CA GLY A 282 2.36 30.23 -12.60
C GLY A 282 2.25 28.95 -13.47
N LEU A 283 2.79 27.83 -12.98
CA LEU A 283 2.82 26.55 -13.73
C LEU A 283 1.50 25.78 -13.64
N LEU A 284 0.75 25.92 -12.54
CA LEU A 284 -0.55 25.29 -12.33
C LEU A 284 -1.67 26.34 -12.45
N GLN A 285 -2.69 26.02 -13.22
CA GLN A 285 -3.90 26.84 -13.40
C GLN A 285 -5.10 26.18 -12.70
N VAL A 286 -6.05 27.01 -12.28
CA VAL A 286 -7.28 26.55 -11.64
C VAL A 286 -8.51 27.16 -12.31
N ARG A 287 -9.61 26.41 -12.33
CA ARG A 287 -10.96 26.89 -12.65
C ARG A 287 -11.76 27.08 -11.37
N THR A 288 -12.42 28.23 -11.25
CA THR A 288 -13.36 28.47 -10.15
C THR A 288 -14.76 28.09 -10.57
N ILE A 289 -15.34 27.11 -9.92
CA ILE A 289 -16.69 26.60 -10.17
C ILE A 289 -17.47 26.68 -8.88
N ASN A 290 -18.55 27.49 -8.87
CA ASN A 290 -19.36 27.73 -7.66
C ASN A 290 -18.53 28.12 -6.42
N GLY A 291 -17.52 28.99 -6.62
CA GLY A 291 -16.64 29.44 -5.56
C GLY A 291 -15.54 28.45 -5.13
N LYS A 292 -15.48 27.25 -5.71
CA LYS A 292 -14.48 26.22 -5.43
C LYS A 292 -13.44 26.18 -6.56
N GLU A 293 -12.18 25.95 -6.20
CA GLU A 293 -11.06 25.89 -7.14
C GLU A 293 -10.72 24.44 -7.49
N TYR A 294 -10.67 24.13 -8.78
CA TYR A 294 -10.31 22.83 -9.34
C TYR A 294 -9.11 22.99 -10.27
N ILE A 295 -8.21 22.01 -10.33
CA ILE A 295 -7.07 22.03 -11.26
C ILE A 295 -7.63 22.04 -12.68
N ASP A 296 -7.07 22.94 -13.50
CA ASP A 296 -7.30 22.94 -14.94
C ASP A 296 -6.17 22.17 -15.62
N TYR A 297 -6.39 20.91 -15.88
CA TYR A 297 -5.37 20.03 -16.49
C TYR A 297 -5.05 20.43 -17.95
N GLU A 298 -5.98 21.08 -18.64
CA GLU A 298 -5.79 21.52 -20.02
C GLU A 298 -4.84 22.74 -20.11
N TYR A 299 -4.97 23.68 -19.17
CA TYR A 299 -4.22 24.94 -19.19
C TYR A 299 -3.05 24.96 -18.22
N SER A 300 -2.91 23.97 -17.34
CA SER A 300 -1.73 23.85 -16.50
C SER A 300 -0.51 23.42 -17.31
N GLU A 301 0.60 24.07 -17.10
CA GLU A 301 1.90 23.69 -17.66
C GLU A 301 2.46 22.46 -16.96
N ALA A 302 2.29 22.42 -15.62
CA ALA A 302 2.64 21.28 -14.80
C ALA A 302 1.73 21.21 -13.56
N PHE A 303 1.47 19.99 -13.11
CA PHE A 303 0.83 19.70 -11.83
C PHE A 303 1.41 18.41 -11.24
N ALA A 304 1.28 18.24 -9.94
CA ALA A 304 1.79 17.07 -9.23
C ALA A 304 0.65 16.19 -8.74
N MET A 305 0.76 14.88 -8.98
CA MET A 305 -0.03 13.84 -8.35
C MET A 305 0.80 13.25 -7.22
N VAL A 306 0.39 13.51 -5.98
CA VAL A 306 1.18 13.18 -4.78
C VAL A 306 0.80 11.83 -4.22
N ASP A 307 1.78 11.15 -3.66
CA ASP A 307 1.61 9.88 -2.95
C ASP A 307 2.66 9.77 -1.84
N HIS A 308 2.27 10.13 -0.60
CA HIS A 308 3.16 10.11 0.56
C HIS A 308 4.41 11.00 0.40
N GLN A 309 5.60 10.41 0.29
CA GLN A 309 6.87 11.12 0.14
C GLN A 309 7.32 11.26 -1.32
N VAL A 310 6.43 10.94 -2.28
CA VAL A 310 6.69 10.98 -3.71
C VAL A 310 5.62 11.79 -4.43
N ALA A 311 5.99 12.51 -5.47
CA ALA A 311 5.07 13.25 -6.32
C ALA A 311 5.44 13.08 -7.80
N HIS A 312 4.54 12.49 -8.60
CA HIS A 312 4.65 12.45 -10.04
C HIS A 312 4.23 13.80 -10.61
N VAL A 313 5.15 14.51 -11.25
CA VAL A 313 4.88 15.79 -11.89
C VAL A 313 4.62 15.56 -13.36
N TYR A 314 3.39 15.84 -13.77
CA TYR A 314 2.92 15.72 -15.14
C TYR A 314 3.01 17.06 -15.84
N MET A 315 3.51 17.04 -17.07
CA MET A 315 3.68 18.22 -17.91
C MET A 315 2.73 18.19 -19.10
N ASN A 316 2.19 19.35 -19.46
CA ASN A 316 1.35 19.48 -20.64
C ASN A 316 2.21 19.42 -21.91
N LYS A 317 2.01 18.37 -22.71
CA LYS A 317 2.77 18.13 -23.95
C LYS A 317 2.49 19.15 -25.05
N SER A 318 1.34 19.85 -25.01
CA SER A 318 0.99 20.86 -25.99
C SER A 318 1.74 22.18 -25.79
N ASN A 319 2.27 22.43 -24.61
CA ASN A 319 3.03 23.61 -24.27
C ASN A 319 4.53 23.34 -24.49
N LYS A 320 5.21 24.24 -25.22
CA LYS A 320 6.66 24.16 -25.49
C LYS A 320 7.50 24.56 -24.26
N ILE A 321 7.14 24.08 -23.06
CA ILE A 321 7.86 24.44 -21.85
C ILE A 321 9.10 23.59 -21.75
N ASP A 322 10.17 24.26 -21.38
CA ASP A 322 11.43 23.63 -21.09
C ASP A 322 11.32 22.82 -19.78
N LYS A 323 11.35 21.50 -19.89
CA LYS A 323 11.33 20.57 -18.77
C LYS A 323 12.40 20.92 -17.72
N GLN A 324 13.57 21.42 -18.13
CA GLN A 324 14.65 21.81 -17.24
C GLN A 324 14.25 23.00 -16.35
N LYS A 325 13.46 23.94 -16.85
CA LYS A 325 12.94 25.05 -16.03
C LYS A 325 12.00 24.55 -14.94
N ILE A 326 11.13 23.58 -15.26
CA ILE A 326 10.23 22.99 -14.28
C ILE A 326 11.04 22.19 -13.24
N LYS A 327 12.04 21.43 -13.69
CA LYS A 327 12.92 20.67 -12.80
C LYS A 327 13.59 21.60 -11.77
N ILE A 328 14.23 22.66 -12.23
CA ILE A 328 14.87 23.69 -11.37
C ILE A 328 13.84 24.29 -10.41
N ALA A 329 12.65 24.66 -10.92
CA ALA A 329 11.61 25.25 -10.10
C ALA A 329 11.11 24.34 -8.96
N ILE A 330 11.20 23.01 -9.14
CA ILE A 330 10.87 21.99 -8.12
C ILE A 330 12.04 21.77 -7.19
N GLU A 331 13.27 21.68 -7.71
CA GLU A 331 14.50 21.52 -6.91
C GLU A 331 14.70 22.68 -5.92
N ASP A 332 14.25 23.91 -6.27
CA ASP A 332 14.26 25.08 -5.38
C ASP A 332 13.24 25.02 -4.23
N ILE A 333 12.35 24.04 -4.20
CA ILE A 333 11.35 23.90 -3.12
C ILE A 333 12.01 23.32 -1.88
N ASN A 334 11.91 24.05 -0.77
CA ASN A 334 12.43 23.59 0.51
C ASN A 334 11.76 22.26 0.93
N GLY A 335 12.58 21.26 1.23
CA GLY A 335 12.14 19.91 1.62
C GLY A 335 12.12 18.90 0.46
N ILE A 336 12.54 19.28 -0.74
CA ILE A 336 12.81 18.37 -1.85
C ILE A 336 14.23 17.79 -1.69
N ASP A 337 14.32 16.48 -1.67
CA ASP A 337 15.58 15.75 -1.65
C ASP A 337 16.13 15.52 -3.06
N MET A 338 15.25 15.11 -3.98
CA MET A 338 15.63 14.78 -5.35
C MET A 338 14.49 15.06 -6.33
N VAL A 339 14.84 15.46 -7.55
CA VAL A 339 13.91 15.50 -8.69
C VAL A 339 14.44 14.58 -9.79
N CYS A 340 13.76 13.46 -9.97
CA CYS A 340 14.15 12.43 -10.96
C CYS A 340 13.68 12.84 -12.35
N ASP A 341 14.58 12.85 -13.29
CA ASP A 341 14.32 12.91 -14.73
C ASP A 341 14.42 11.49 -15.36
N GLU A 342 14.61 11.39 -16.69
CA GLU A 342 14.65 10.09 -17.36
C GLU A 342 15.70 9.14 -16.81
N LYS A 343 16.90 9.65 -16.49
CA LYS A 343 18.04 8.82 -16.04
C LYS A 343 17.75 8.25 -14.64
N GLU A 344 17.34 9.08 -13.70
CA GLU A 344 17.00 8.66 -12.36
C GLU A 344 15.79 7.72 -12.35
N LYS A 345 14.77 7.99 -13.18
CA LYS A 345 13.61 7.09 -13.33
C LYS A 345 14.02 5.70 -13.85
N GLN A 346 14.96 5.62 -14.80
CA GLN A 346 15.50 4.34 -15.28
C GLN A 346 16.23 3.58 -14.16
N ASN A 347 17.09 4.28 -13.39
CA ASN A 347 17.82 3.69 -12.26
C ASN A 347 16.87 3.17 -11.17
N LEU A 348 15.76 3.87 -10.94
CA LEU A 348 14.73 3.51 -9.97
C LEU A 348 13.67 2.56 -10.55
N HIS A 349 13.81 2.12 -11.79
CA HIS A 349 12.89 1.21 -12.47
C HIS A 349 11.43 1.67 -12.51
N ILE A 350 11.20 2.99 -12.68
CA ILE A 350 9.90 3.64 -12.70
C ILE A 350 9.63 4.37 -14.03
N ASP A 351 10.46 4.16 -15.04
CA ASP A 351 10.38 4.77 -16.37
C ASP A 351 9.26 4.15 -17.23
N HIS A 352 8.02 4.40 -16.85
CA HIS A 352 6.82 3.91 -17.53
C HIS A 352 6.01 5.07 -18.14
N ALA A 353 5.20 4.78 -19.18
CA ALA A 353 4.37 5.78 -19.86
C ALA A 353 3.35 6.49 -18.94
N ARG A 354 2.94 5.83 -17.85
CA ARG A 354 2.05 6.42 -16.84
C ARG A 354 2.78 7.35 -15.86
N SER A 355 4.10 7.24 -15.72
CA SER A 355 4.88 8.08 -14.81
C SER A 355 4.84 9.54 -15.23
N GLY A 356 4.97 10.44 -14.26
CA GLY A 356 5.18 11.87 -14.55
C GLY A 356 6.46 12.11 -15.34
N GLU A 357 6.54 13.21 -16.05
CA GLU A 357 7.74 13.64 -16.76
C GLU A 357 8.90 13.80 -15.78
N LEU A 358 8.59 14.30 -14.58
CA LEU A 358 9.50 14.36 -13.43
C LEU A 358 8.87 13.64 -12.23
N ILE A 359 9.71 13.18 -11.29
CA ILE A 359 9.25 12.66 -10.00
C ILE A 359 10.01 13.40 -8.91
N ALA A 360 9.30 14.08 -8.03
CA ALA A 360 9.87 14.72 -6.86
C ALA A 360 9.84 13.74 -5.67
N ILE A 361 10.94 13.68 -4.92
CA ILE A 361 11.10 12.90 -3.69
C ILE A 361 11.32 13.88 -2.55
N ALA A 362 10.53 13.78 -1.49
CA ALA A 362 10.64 14.63 -0.32
C ALA A 362 11.86 14.25 0.53
N GLU A 363 12.39 15.18 1.31
CA GLU A 363 13.34 14.87 2.40
C GLU A 363 12.71 13.88 3.40
N LYS A 364 13.56 13.19 4.16
CA LYS A 364 13.16 12.10 5.05
C LYS A 364 12.05 12.48 6.03
N ASP A 365 12.09 13.70 6.58
CA ASP A 365 11.11 14.20 7.57
C ASP A 365 9.97 15.03 6.96
N LYS A 366 9.79 14.96 5.64
CA LYS A 366 8.75 15.65 4.87
C LYS A 366 7.86 14.68 4.14
N TRP A 367 6.67 15.18 3.73
CA TRP A 367 5.72 14.46 2.88
C TRP A 367 4.99 15.45 1.96
N PHE A 368 4.31 14.97 0.91
CA PHE A 368 3.62 15.84 -0.03
C PHE A 368 2.13 15.92 0.26
N SER A 369 1.58 17.16 0.27
CA SER A 369 0.14 17.39 0.14
C SER A 369 -0.21 17.88 -1.26
N TYR A 370 -1.35 17.44 -1.81
CA TYR A 370 -1.79 17.83 -3.15
C TYR A 370 -2.46 19.21 -3.21
N TYR A 371 -2.60 19.92 -2.09
CA TYR A 371 -3.37 21.16 -1.95
C TYR A 371 -2.83 22.27 -2.87
N TRP A 372 -3.74 22.90 -3.62
CA TRP A 372 -3.42 24.03 -4.53
C TRP A 372 -4.09 25.34 -4.15
N TRP A 373 -5.11 25.35 -3.24
CA TRP A 373 -5.81 26.55 -2.78
C TRP A 373 -5.07 27.26 -1.66
N TYR A 374 -5.39 28.57 -1.46
CA TYR A 374 -4.62 29.43 -0.55
C TYR A 374 -5.24 29.62 0.84
N ASP A 375 -6.42 29.10 1.12
CA ASP A 375 -7.24 29.51 2.28
C ASP A 375 -6.90 28.83 3.61
N ASP A 376 -5.85 28.00 3.71
CA ASP A 376 -5.51 27.23 4.92
C ASP A 376 -5.24 28.09 6.16
N GLN A 377 -4.73 29.32 6.01
CA GLN A 377 -4.41 30.19 7.14
C GLN A 377 -5.63 30.97 7.67
N LYS A 378 -6.58 31.33 6.80
CA LYS A 378 -7.82 32.02 7.19
C LYS A 378 -8.78 31.09 7.92
N ILE A 379 -8.76 29.81 7.56
CA ILE A 379 -9.57 28.75 8.18
C ILE A 379 -9.20 28.54 9.66
N LYS A 380 -7.93 28.70 10.04
CA LYS A 380 -7.46 28.55 11.43
C LYS A 380 -7.94 29.67 12.35
N ASN A 381 -8.25 30.85 11.81
CA ASN A 381 -8.58 32.04 12.57
C ASN A 381 -10.06 32.46 12.54
N SER A 382 -10.92 31.76 11.77
CA SER A 382 -12.34 32.10 11.71
C SER A 382 -13.10 31.53 12.91
N ASN A 383 -13.76 32.42 13.66
CA ASN A 383 -14.67 32.03 14.71
C ASN A 383 -15.88 31.31 14.07
N PRO A 384 -16.31 30.12 14.53
CA PRO A 384 -17.44 29.38 13.97
C PRO A 384 -18.75 30.17 13.96
N ASP A 385 -18.88 31.16 14.85
CA ASP A 385 -20.08 32.00 15.00
C ASP A 385 -20.08 33.27 14.11
N ASP A 386 -19.01 33.51 13.33
CA ASP A 386 -18.91 34.72 12.51
C ASP A 386 -19.57 34.50 11.14
N THR A 387 -20.92 34.45 11.15
CA THR A 387 -21.77 34.29 9.97
C THR A 387 -21.75 35.49 9.01
N LYS A 388 -21.00 36.58 9.34
CA LYS A 388 -20.92 37.81 8.54
C LYS A 388 -19.73 37.90 7.59
N ASN A 389 -18.71 37.06 7.74
CA ASN A 389 -17.60 36.98 6.79
C ASN A 389 -17.76 35.75 5.89
N ASN A 390 -18.65 35.86 4.91
CA ASN A 390 -18.80 34.92 3.80
C ASN A 390 -17.57 34.94 2.85
N GLU A 391 -16.36 34.78 3.36
CA GLU A 391 -15.25 34.39 2.51
C GLU A 391 -15.46 32.94 2.11
N ILE A 392 -15.81 32.74 0.83
CA ILE A 392 -16.07 31.42 0.25
C ILE A 392 -14.77 30.60 0.37
N GLU A 393 -14.84 29.52 1.15
CA GLU A 393 -13.75 28.56 1.22
C GLU A 393 -13.48 27.99 -0.19
N LYS A 394 -12.29 28.19 -0.73
CA LYS A 394 -11.91 27.81 -2.10
C LYS A 394 -11.57 26.34 -2.27
N ALA A 395 -11.30 25.64 -1.18
CA ALA A 395 -11.01 24.21 -1.22
C ALA A 395 -12.13 23.40 -1.91
N PRO A 396 -11.82 22.45 -2.78
CA PRO A 396 -12.79 21.55 -3.37
C PRO A 396 -13.61 20.78 -2.33
N SER A 397 -14.86 20.47 -2.63
CA SER A 397 -15.77 19.81 -1.67
C SER A 397 -15.31 18.40 -1.30
N PHE A 398 -14.62 17.70 -2.19
CA PHE A 398 -14.11 16.33 -1.93
C PHE A 398 -13.07 16.29 -0.80
N THR A 399 -12.38 17.38 -0.50
CA THR A 399 -11.39 17.44 0.60
C THR A 399 -12.02 17.24 1.97
N LYS A 400 -13.35 17.41 2.08
CA LYS A 400 -14.10 17.24 3.32
C LYS A 400 -14.65 15.83 3.53
N THR A 401 -14.41 14.93 2.59
CA THR A 401 -14.92 13.56 2.58
C THR A 401 -13.79 12.55 2.56
N VAL A 402 -14.09 11.30 2.90
CA VAL A 402 -13.16 10.15 2.82
C VAL A 402 -13.24 9.42 1.47
N ASP A 403 -13.84 10.03 0.45
CA ASP A 403 -13.96 9.41 -0.87
C ASP A 403 -12.63 9.49 -1.61
N ILE A 404 -11.82 8.47 -1.44
CA ILE A 404 -10.45 8.38 -1.99
C ILE A 404 -10.41 8.41 -3.52
N HIS A 405 -11.48 7.99 -4.22
CA HIS A 405 -11.53 7.98 -5.68
C HIS A 405 -11.73 9.38 -6.29
N ARG A 406 -12.14 10.36 -5.48
CA ARG A 406 -12.34 11.75 -5.95
C ARG A 406 -11.14 12.65 -5.70
N LYS A 407 -10.16 12.19 -4.92
CA LYS A 407 -8.98 12.98 -4.59
C LYS A 407 -7.89 12.77 -5.63
N PRO A 408 -7.21 13.84 -6.06
CA PRO A 408 -6.16 13.76 -7.07
C PRO A 408 -4.78 13.40 -6.50
N GLY A 409 -4.76 12.68 -5.40
CA GLY A 409 -3.57 12.24 -4.71
C GLY A 409 -3.90 11.61 -3.36
N TYR A 410 -2.93 10.96 -2.76
CA TYR A 410 -3.07 10.39 -1.42
C TYR A 410 -3.27 11.49 -0.37
N ASP A 411 -4.22 11.29 0.53
CA ASP A 411 -4.56 12.27 1.58
C ASP A 411 -4.60 11.59 2.96
N PRO A 412 -3.49 11.57 3.70
CA PRO A 412 -3.46 10.97 5.03
C PRO A 412 -4.35 11.70 6.04
N LEU A 413 -4.80 12.93 5.72
CA LEU A 413 -5.73 13.67 6.57
C LEU A 413 -7.12 13.07 6.59
N ASP A 414 -7.45 12.15 5.67
CA ASP A 414 -8.66 11.31 5.76
C ASP A 414 -8.77 10.55 7.09
N LEU A 415 -7.67 10.33 7.78
CA LEU A 415 -7.64 9.70 9.10
C LEU A 415 -8.10 10.61 10.25
N PHE A 416 -8.40 11.90 9.99
CA PHE A 416 -8.68 12.89 11.04
C PHE A 416 -9.97 13.66 10.79
N ILE A 417 -10.78 13.80 11.84
CA ILE A 417 -11.94 14.70 11.85
C ILE A 417 -11.55 16.02 12.50
N ASP A 418 -11.93 17.13 11.87
CA ASP A 418 -12.00 18.41 12.55
C ASP A 418 -13.23 18.40 13.47
N PRO A 419 -13.05 18.44 14.80
CA PRO A 419 -14.18 18.31 15.74
C PRO A 419 -15.14 19.51 15.69
N LYS A 420 -14.68 20.67 15.24
CA LYS A 420 -15.49 21.89 15.12
C LYS A 420 -16.33 21.87 13.85
N ARG A 421 -15.73 21.45 12.73
CA ARG A 421 -16.38 21.46 11.41
C ARG A 421 -17.11 20.16 11.09
N LYS A 422 -16.87 19.09 11.84
CA LYS A 422 -17.42 17.74 11.62
C LYS A 422 -17.17 17.22 10.20
N CYS A 423 -16.02 17.48 9.65
CA CYS A 423 -15.54 17.03 8.35
C CYS A 423 -14.07 16.61 8.44
N ILE A 424 -13.50 16.10 7.34
CA ILE A 424 -12.08 15.76 7.27
C ILE A 424 -11.24 17.00 7.55
N SER A 425 -10.20 16.83 8.37
CA SER A 425 -9.24 17.89 8.70
C SER A 425 -8.40 18.26 7.48
N THR A 426 -7.98 19.52 7.40
CA THR A 426 -6.96 19.98 6.43
C THR A 426 -5.67 20.41 7.15
N ASP A 427 -5.54 20.10 8.44
CA ASP A 427 -4.36 20.44 9.24
C ASP A 427 -3.23 19.42 9.01
N THR A 428 -2.33 19.76 8.08
CA THR A 428 -1.19 18.93 7.70
C THR A 428 -0.21 18.64 8.84
N SER A 429 -0.26 19.40 9.94
CA SER A 429 0.59 19.17 11.11
C SER A 429 0.20 17.95 11.94
N LEU A 430 -0.92 17.30 11.63
CA LEU A 430 -1.39 16.09 12.31
C LEU A 430 -0.64 14.84 11.88
N ILE A 431 -0.02 14.83 10.70
CA ILE A 431 0.68 13.67 10.16
C ILE A 431 2.05 13.51 10.83
N ARG A 432 2.33 12.28 11.29
CA ARG A 432 3.54 11.91 12.03
C ARG A 432 4.40 10.87 11.34
N GLY A 433 3.85 10.06 10.45
CA GLY A 433 4.57 9.04 9.71
C GLY A 433 4.22 9.05 8.23
N SER A 434 5.16 8.67 7.39
CA SER A 434 4.97 8.54 5.94
C SER A 434 6.00 7.59 5.35
N HIS A 435 5.86 7.26 4.07
CA HIS A 435 6.72 6.33 3.34
C HIS A 435 6.78 6.71 1.85
N GLY A 436 7.36 5.88 0.99
CA GLY A 436 7.38 6.11 -0.46
C GLY A 436 8.76 6.40 -1.03
N ARG A 437 9.72 6.84 -0.20
CA ARG A 437 11.11 7.12 -0.61
C ARG A 437 11.83 5.84 -1.07
N PRO A 438 12.89 5.96 -1.87
CA PRO A 438 13.78 4.82 -2.13
C PRO A 438 14.35 4.27 -0.81
N PHE A 439 14.53 2.95 -0.74
CA PHE A 439 15.22 2.32 0.37
C PHE A 439 16.74 2.55 0.32
N SER A 440 17.39 2.42 1.46
CA SER A 440 18.87 2.36 1.58
C SER A 440 19.28 1.16 2.43
N ILE A 441 20.10 0.26 1.88
CA ILE A 441 20.63 -0.87 2.63
C ILE A 441 21.63 -0.38 3.68
N GLU A 442 22.44 0.64 3.37
CA GLU A 442 23.48 1.13 4.26
C GLU A 442 22.90 1.67 5.58
N SER A 443 21.74 2.34 5.51
CA SER A 443 21.07 2.92 6.70
C SER A 443 19.89 2.09 7.21
N GLY A 444 19.41 1.10 6.45
CA GLY A 444 18.18 0.37 6.73
C GLY A 444 16.91 1.17 6.45
N GLU A 445 17.01 2.41 5.93
CA GLU A 445 15.86 3.26 5.62
C GLU A 445 14.97 2.61 4.56
N GLY A 446 13.65 2.65 4.78
CA GLY A 446 12.67 2.14 3.85
C GLY A 446 12.60 0.61 3.73
N LEU A 447 13.52 -0.14 4.36
CA LEU A 447 13.44 -1.60 4.42
C LEU A 447 12.24 -2.01 5.28
N SER A 448 11.50 -3.00 4.80
CA SER A 448 10.43 -3.64 5.53
C SER A 448 10.86 -5.00 6.10
N ALA A 449 9.93 -5.82 6.56
CA ALA A 449 10.23 -7.13 7.15
C ALA A 449 9.56 -8.28 6.40
N PHE A 450 10.16 -9.46 6.54
CA PHE A 450 9.50 -10.72 6.26
C PHE A 450 9.69 -11.70 7.41
N VAL A 451 8.72 -12.63 7.57
CA VAL A 451 8.78 -13.79 8.47
C VAL A 451 8.29 -15.01 7.72
N SER A 452 9.04 -16.07 7.77
CA SER A 452 8.71 -17.34 7.12
C SER A 452 8.81 -18.49 8.12
N ASN A 453 7.85 -19.42 8.10
CA ASN A 453 7.92 -20.64 8.92
C ASN A 453 8.82 -21.72 8.31
N LYS A 454 9.41 -21.46 7.14
CA LYS A 454 10.36 -22.33 6.45
C LYS A 454 11.50 -21.49 5.90
N LYS A 455 12.69 -22.08 5.75
CA LYS A 455 13.78 -21.42 5.07
C LYS A 455 13.40 -21.09 3.63
N ILE A 456 13.67 -19.87 3.23
CA ILE A 456 13.53 -19.43 1.85
C ILE A 456 14.80 -19.81 1.12
N GLU A 457 14.69 -20.77 0.21
CA GLU A 457 15.80 -21.26 -0.58
C GLU A 457 15.71 -20.75 -2.03
N HIS A 458 16.81 -20.87 -2.77
CA HIS A 458 16.87 -20.60 -4.21
C HIS A 458 16.70 -19.12 -4.63
N ILE A 459 16.92 -18.21 -3.71
CA ILE A 459 17.07 -16.78 -3.99
C ILE A 459 18.41 -16.28 -3.41
N ASP A 460 18.97 -15.26 -4.03
CA ASP A 460 20.15 -14.59 -3.51
C ASP A 460 19.76 -13.68 -2.33
N LYS A 461 20.42 -13.85 -1.21
CA LYS A 461 20.19 -13.04 0.00
C LYS A 461 21.45 -12.24 0.33
N GLU A 462 21.27 -10.95 0.47
CA GLU A 462 22.27 -10.11 1.13
C GLU A 462 22.11 -10.20 2.65
N ILE A 463 23.07 -9.68 3.40
CA ILE A 463 22.98 -9.60 4.85
C ILE A 463 23.04 -8.13 5.26
N PHE A 464 22.08 -7.71 6.06
CA PHE A 464 22.06 -6.41 6.70
C PHE A 464 21.73 -6.59 8.19
N ASP A 465 22.51 -5.97 9.07
CA ASP A 465 22.37 -6.06 10.53
C ASP A 465 22.23 -7.51 11.05
N GLY A 466 23.00 -8.44 10.45
CA GLY A 466 22.99 -9.86 10.80
C GLY A 466 21.78 -10.66 10.30
N HIS A 467 20.86 -10.06 9.56
CA HIS A 467 19.66 -10.70 9.02
C HIS A 467 19.68 -10.79 7.49
N PRO A 468 19.05 -11.83 6.90
CA PRO A 468 18.91 -11.93 5.46
C PRO A 468 18.04 -10.81 4.91
N VAL A 469 18.37 -10.36 3.71
CA VAL A 469 17.62 -9.36 2.94
C VAL A 469 17.14 -10.00 1.65
N ILE A 470 15.85 -9.97 1.39
CA ILE A 470 15.24 -10.40 0.13
C ILE A 470 14.67 -9.19 -0.63
N ASN A 471 14.38 -9.33 -1.91
CA ASN A 471 13.65 -8.34 -2.67
C ASN A 471 12.14 -8.69 -2.69
N CYS A 472 11.25 -7.71 -2.68
CA CYS A 472 9.81 -7.99 -2.79
C CYS A 472 9.44 -8.71 -4.10
N LEU A 473 10.26 -8.56 -5.16
CA LEU A 473 10.10 -9.29 -6.41
C LEU A 473 10.36 -10.79 -6.25
N ASP A 474 11.21 -11.18 -5.29
CA ASP A 474 11.56 -12.59 -5.05
C ASP A 474 10.36 -13.40 -4.57
N ILE A 475 9.34 -12.77 -4.00
CA ILE A 475 8.12 -13.42 -3.54
C ILE A 475 7.43 -14.19 -4.68
N PHE A 476 7.40 -13.59 -5.88
CA PHE A 476 6.90 -14.27 -7.08
C PHE A 476 7.64 -15.60 -7.32
N GLU A 477 8.96 -15.56 -7.30
CA GLU A 477 9.80 -16.73 -7.57
C GLU A 477 9.71 -17.79 -6.45
N ILE A 478 9.63 -17.35 -5.19
CA ILE A 478 9.44 -18.21 -4.02
C ILE A 478 8.13 -19.02 -4.18
N VAL A 479 7.03 -18.32 -4.51
CA VAL A 479 5.73 -18.97 -4.73
C VAL A 479 5.75 -19.84 -5.98
N ARG A 480 6.32 -19.35 -7.09
CA ARG A 480 6.41 -20.09 -8.33
C ARG A 480 7.14 -21.45 -8.14
N LYS A 481 8.30 -21.43 -7.49
CA LYS A 481 9.10 -22.67 -7.24
C LYS A 481 8.41 -23.64 -6.30
N ASN A 482 7.49 -23.17 -5.47
CA ASN A 482 6.71 -24.06 -4.60
C ASN A 482 5.66 -24.88 -5.39
N PHE A 483 5.14 -24.34 -6.51
CA PHE A 483 4.04 -24.96 -7.26
C PHE A 483 4.43 -25.44 -8.66
N VAL A 484 5.57 -24.99 -9.17
CA VAL A 484 6.10 -25.29 -10.52
C VAL A 484 7.50 -25.85 -10.41
#